data_fadeec31e80351bb86364922f137a692
#
_entry.id   fadeec31e80351bb86364922f137a692
#
_cell.length_a   1.000
_cell.length_b   1.000
_cell.length_c   1.000
_cell.angle_alpha   90.00
_cell.angle_beta   90.00
_cell.angle_gamma   90.00
#
_symmetry.space_group_name_H-M   'P 1'
#
loop_
_entity.id
_entity.type
_entity.pdbx_description
1 polymer ?
#
loop_
_entity_poly.entity_id
_entity_poly.type
_entity_poly.pdbx_seq_one_letter_code
_entity_poly.pdbx_strand_id
1 'polypeptide(L)'
;MKHQGKRHEIDLDPSSNGETLKYQLYSLTGVEPDRQKILVKGGLKDDTPLSSLKAKPGQTFMMMGTPSGGEGSVDLGRPKEVVKFLEDMTEAEAARAEGATPAGLQNLGNTCYLNSTLQTLKGVPELQEALQLYKPSAAGAGGSSLSDLSSFGLGGLGSSMDLTASLRDLFKQMSETQEGFPPLMFLNALRNAFPQFAQRDRNGHGYAQQDAEEAWSQIVSQLRNKLMIKEGEGEAATEVSFVDKYLGGRFESITECDESSAREAGEEPSRSSDVFYKLDCHIGKETNHLHDGIKAGLEEKIEKHSPTLGRDAVYTKRSSIARLPRYLAVHFVRFFWKRETQKKAKIMRKVTFPHELDAVDFCTEELRKHLIPIRDTVREIRKDELDIERSKKRQKLARKREEEQKAVGDLGSSMEPMQKKKATEENKESDKAADKASGKATDKATDNDATMTDAFKTDADYEAEKAASIETARQELSRLLDQHAAPDAGTNKSGLYELRGLITHQGASADSGHYTAYVKKQDGDKTSETGTWWWFNDEKVTEVEGEKIETLSGGGTLSLSLQTSFFPDDHSLTLYLSRRVALRPHPSLPRHRPADCELDS
;
A
#
# COMPACT_ATOMS: atom_id res chain seq x y z
N MET A 1 -6.24 -47.72 -22.84
CA MET A 1 -4.94 -47.35 -23.41
C MET A 1 -3.83 -47.59 -22.39
N LYS A 2 -2.64 -48.13 -22.78
CA LYS A 2 -1.48 -48.29 -21.89
C LYS A 2 -0.35 -47.38 -22.37
N HIS A 3 0.12 -46.48 -21.49
CA HIS A 3 1.21 -45.54 -21.76
C HIS A 3 2.16 -45.48 -20.54
N GLN A 4 3.47 -45.66 -20.76
CA GLN A 4 4.50 -45.63 -19.70
C GLN A 4 4.14 -46.45 -18.43
N GLY A 5 3.56 -47.65 -18.63
CA GLY A 5 3.18 -48.54 -17.53
C GLY A 5 1.81 -48.27 -16.90
N LYS A 6 1.22 -47.06 -17.09
CA LYS A 6 -0.11 -46.70 -16.59
C LYS A 6 -1.20 -47.11 -17.58
N ARG A 7 -2.38 -47.50 -17.06
CA ARG A 7 -3.58 -47.77 -17.86
C ARG A 7 -4.52 -46.60 -17.76
N HIS A 8 -4.99 -46.12 -18.91
CA HIS A 8 -6.01 -45.09 -19.04
C HIS A 8 -7.25 -45.69 -19.69
N GLU A 9 -8.40 -45.57 -19.06
CA GLU A 9 -9.67 -46.01 -19.62
C GLU A 9 -10.20 -44.89 -20.52
N ILE A 10 -10.69 -45.24 -21.69
CA ILE A 10 -11.14 -44.30 -22.71
C ILE A 10 -12.38 -44.91 -23.35
N ASP A 11 -13.42 -44.14 -23.43
CA ASP A 11 -14.61 -44.48 -24.19
C ASP A 11 -14.40 -44.13 -25.66
N LEU A 12 -14.45 -45.17 -26.49
CA LEU A 12 -14.29 -45.06 -27.93
C LEU A 12 -15.64 -44.84 -28.57
N ASP A 13 -15.87 -43.67 -29.13
CA ASP A 13 -17.03 -43.39 -29.99
C ASP A 13 -16.72 -43.89 -31.40
N PRO A 14 -17.44 -44.92 -31.91
CA PRO A 14 -17.23 -45.48 -33.25
C PRO A 14 -17.46 -44.46 -34.38
N SER A 15 -18.23 -43.40 -34.15
CA SER A 15 -18.52 -42.36 -35.12
C SER A 15 -17.43 -41.31 -35.28
N SER A 16 -16.47 -41.27 -34.36
CA SER A 16 -15.37 -40.33 -34.38
C SER A 16 -14.13 -40.85 -35.16
N ASN A 17 -13.14 -40.00 -35.38
CA ASN A 17 -11.93 -40.27 -36.12
C ASN A 17 -10.69 -40.44 -35.21
N GLY A 18 -9.55 -40.80 -35.81
CA GLY A 18 -8.27 -41.00 -35.10
C GLY A 18 -7.76 -39.74 -34.44
N GLU A 19 -8.02 -38.57 -35.03
CA GLU A 19 -7.65 -37.28 -34.49
C GLU A 19 -8.30 -37.02 -33.14
N THR A 20 -9.61 -37.24 -33.04
CA THR A 20 -10.39 -37.08 -31.80
C THR A 20 -9.81 -37.96 -30.68
N LEU A 21 -9.46 -39.22 -31.00
CA LEU A 21 -8.84 -40.12 -30.03
C LEU A 21 -7.46 -39.62 -29.58
N LYS A 22 -6.67 -39.07 -30.49
CA LYS A 22 -5.36 -38.50 -30.13
C LYS A 22 -5.49 -37.28 -29.21
N TYR A 23 -6.49 -36.43 -29.41
CA TYR A 23 -6.76 -35.30 -28.50
C TYR A 23 -7.27 -35.76 -27.12
N GLN A 24 -8.10 -36.79 -27.06
CA GLN A 24 -8.48 -37.41 -25.79
C GLN A 24 -7.26 -37.98 -25.04
N LEU A 25 -6.33 -38.62 -25.76
CA LEU A 25 -5.09 -39.12 -25.21
C LEU A 25 -4.13 -38.02 -24.78
N TYR A 26 -4.10 -36.91 -25.49
CA TYR A 26 -3.36 -35.69 -25.11
C TYR A 26 -3.81 -35.17 -23.76
N SER A 27 -5.12 -35.04 -23.54
CA SER A 27 -5.66 -34.59 -22.26
C SER A 27 -5.34 -35.52 -21.07
N LEU A 28 -5.14 -36.82 -21.33
CA LEU A 28 -4.84 -37.82 -20.29
C LEU A 28 -3.36 -38.05 -20.05
N THR A 29 -2.51 -37.80 -21.05
CA THR A 29 -1.09 -38.21 -21.03
C THR A 29 -0.11 -37.05 -21.22
N GLY A 30 -0.60 -35.88 -21.66
CA GLY A 30 0.24 -34.72 -21.97
C GLY A 30 1.12 -34.90 -23.22
N VAL A 31 0.93 -35.97 -23.99
CA VAL A 31 1.69 -36.20 -25.22
C VAL A 31 0.96 -35.57 -26.39
N GLU A 32 1.62 -34.68 -27.12
CA GLU A 32 1.03 -34.00 -28.29
C GLU A 32 0.56 -34.99 -29.37
N PRO A 33 -0.57 -34.73 -30.08
CA PRO A 33 -1.13 -35.63 -31.09
C PRO A 33 -0.16 -36.11 -32.16
N ASP A 34 0.73 -35.23 -32.63
CA ASP A 34 1.74 -35.50 -33.63
C ASP A 34 2.87 -36.43 -33.13
N ARG A 35 3.06 -36.51 -31.82
CA ARG A 35 4.07 -37.34 -31.16
C ARG A 35 3.52 -38.63 -30.59
N GLN A 36 2.20 -38.85 -30.73
CA GLN A 36 1.55 -40.08 -30.29
C GLN A 36 1.65 -41.16 -31.35
N LYS A 37 2.28 -42.26 -31.01
CA LYS A 37 2.32 -43.47 -31.84
C LYS A 37 1.47 -44.55 -31.20
N ILE A 38 0.27 -44.76 -31.74
CA ILE A 38 -0.69 -45.75 -31.23
C ILE A 38 -0.49 -47.04 -32.00
N LEU A 39 -0.21 -48.14 -31.27
CA LEU A 39 0.05 -49.46 -31.86
C LEU A 39 -1.27 -50.16 -32.14
N VAL A 40 -1.73 -50.03 -33.39
CA VAL A 40 -2.88 -50.74 -33.99
C VAL A 40 -2.44 -51.35 -35.33
N LYS A 41 -3.13 -52.42 -35.77
CA LYS A 41 -2.82 -53.01 -37.10
C LYS A 41 -3.09 -51.96 -38.19
N GLY A 42 -2.03 -51.57 -38.91
CA GLY A 42 -2.11 -50.60 -40.00
C GLY A 42 -1.78 -49.15 -39.58
N GLY A 43 -1.49 -48.88 -38.27
CA GLY A 43 -1.26 -47.52 -37.75
C GLY A 43 -2.54 -46.68 -37.69
N LEU A 44 -2.67 -45.80 -36.68
CA LEU A 44 -3.80 -44.86 -36.57
C LEU A 44 -3.40 -43.54 -37.23
N LYS A 45 -4.04 -43.23 -38.36
CA LYS A 45 -3.93 -41.88 -38.99
C LYS A 45 -5.10 -41.01 -38.49
N ASP A 46 -4.97 -39.71 -38.61
CA ASP A 46 -5.92 -38.74 -38.09
C ASP A 46 -7.31 -38.91 -38.73
N ASP A 47 -7.36 -39.24 -40.03
CA ASP A 47 -8.61 -39.47 -40.76
C ASP A 47 -9.20 -40.88 -40.61
N THR A 48 -8.56 -41.77 -39.84
CA THR A 48 -8.99 -43.15 -39.69
C THR A 48 -10.27 -43.22 -38.83
N PRO A 49 -11.43 -43.67 -39.37
CA PRO A 49 -12.62 -43.84 -38.57
C PRO A 49 -12.44 -44.89 -37.49
N LEU A 50 -12.77 -44.56 -36.23
CA LEU A 50 -12.55 -45.47 -35.10
C LEU A 50 -13.34 -46.78 -35.20
N SER A 51 -14.44 -46.78 -35.96
CA SER A 51 -15.21 -48.02 -36.31
C SER A 51 -14.37 -49.06 -37.01
N SER A 52 -13.32 -48.65 -37.78
CA SER A 52 -12.43 -49.57 -38.51
C SER A 52 -11.50 -50.37 -37.59
N LEU A 53 -11.29 -49.89 -36.36
CA LEU A 53 -10.46 -50.55 -35.36
C LEU A 53 -11.08 -51.83 -34.80
N LYS A 54 -12.41 -52.02 -34.96
CA LYS A 54 -13.16 -53.18 -34.42
C LYS A 54 -12.78 -53.49 -32.97
N ALA A 55 -12.61 -52.45 -32.15
CA ALA A 55 -12.18 -52.56 -30.76
C ALA A 55 -13.28 -53.27 -29.94
N LYS A 56 -12.88 -54.21 -29.10
CA LYS A 56 -13.76 -54.91 -28.16
C LYS A 56 -13.74 -54.17 -26.79
N PRO A 57 -14.84 -54.17 -26.06
CA PRO A 57 -14.84 -53.64 -24.68
C PRO A 57 -13.76 -54.29 -23.85
N GLY A 58 -12.95 -53.49 -23.13
CA GLY A 58 -11.85 -53.95 -22.32
C GLY A 58 -10.52 -54.24 -23.08
N GLN A 59 -10.49 -54.01 -24.38
CA GLN A 59 -9.28 -54.20 -25.19
C GLN A 59 -8.24 -53.13 -24.87
N THR A 60 -6.98 -53.58 -24.65
CA THR A 60 -5.87 -52.67 -24.32
C THR A 60 -5.03 -52.35 -25.55
N PHE A 61 -4.92 -51.10 -25.94
CA PHE A 61 -3.96 -50.64 -26.94
C PHE A 61 -2.77 -49.99 -26.25
N MET A 62 -1.58 -50.02 -26.90
CA MET A 62 -0.38 -49.35 -26.42
C MET A 62 -0.14 -48.06 -27.17
N MET A 63 0.20 -47.00 -26.44
CA MET A 63 0.63 -45.72 -26.97
C MET A 63 2.10 -45.50 -26.60
N MET A 64 2.89 -45.04 -27.56
CA MET A 64 4.27 -44.61 -27.41
C MET A 64 4.31 -43.09 -27.70
N GLY A 65 5.08 -42.36 -26.92
CA GLY A 65 5.30 -40.94 -27.01
C GLY A 65 5.81 -40.39 -25.69
N THR A 66 6.57 -39.33 -25.73
CA THR A 66 7.03 -38.62 -24.53
C THR A 66 6.40 -37.24 -24.51
N PRO A 67 5.87 -36.78 -23.37
CA PRO A 67 5.46 -35.40 -23.23
C PRO A 67 6.62 -34.48 -23.59
N SER A 68 6.35 -33.34 -24.21
CA SER A 68 7.36 -32.32 -24.51
C SER A 68 7.92 -31.79 -23.19
N GLY A 69 9.05 -32.34 -22.75
CA GLY A 69 9.82 -31.84 -21.63
C GLY A 69 10.74 -30.71 -22.09
N GLY A 70 10.17 -29.56 -22.42
CA GLY A 70 10.88 -28.31 -22.61
C GLY A 70 10.29 -27.28 -21.63
N GLU A 71 11.12 -26.42 -21.12
CA GLU A 71 10.73 -25.27 -20.29
C GLU A 71 9.56 -24.54 -20.97
N GLY A 72 8.36 -24.71 -20.42
CA GLY A 72 7.12 -24.14 -20.97
C GLY A 72 5.93 -25.09 -20.98
N SER A 73 6.07 -26.35 -20.53
CA SER A 73 4.90 -27.20 -20.29
C SER A 73 4.12 -26.58 -19.13
N VAL A 74 3.04 -25.85 -19.47
CA VAL A 74 2.02 -25.48 -18.52
C VAL A 74 1.53 -26.80 -17.92
N ASP A 75 1.88 -27.04 -16.67
CA ASP A 75 1.30 -28.12 -15.88
C ASP A 75 -0.20 -27.83 -15.80
N LEU A 76 -0.98 -28.45 -16.67
CA LEU A 76 -2.45 -28.47 -16.60
C LEU A 76 -2.89 -29.41 -15.46
N GLY A 77 -2.08 -29.46 -14.38
CA GLY A 77 -2.51 -30.00 -13.12
C GLY A 77 -3.80 -29.28 -12.69
N ARG A 78 -4.70 -30.01 -12.08
CA ARG A 78 -5.88 -29.47 -11.41
C ARG A 78 -5.49 -28.14 -10.74
N PRO A 79 -6.25 -27.04 -10.95
CA PRO A 79 -5.98 -25.79 -10.24
C PRO A 79 -5.74 -26.13 -8.78
N LYS A 80 -4.60 -25.70 -8.21
CA LYS A 80 -4.25 -25.98 -6.81
C LYS A 80 -5.27 -25.40 -5.84
N GLU A 81 -6.06 -24.48 -6.34
CA GLU A 81 -7.18 -23.88 -5.62
C GLU A 81 -8.47 -24.16 -6.36
N VAL A 82 -9.42 -24.72 -5.64
CA VAL A 82 -10.80 -24.84 -6.12
C VAL A 82 -11.33 -23.42 -6.25
N VAL A 83 -11.66 -23.00 -7.45
CA VAL A 83 -12.36 -21.72 -7.66
C VAL A 83 -13.70 -21.84 -6.94
N LYS A 84 -13.81 -21.24 -5.76
CA LYS A 84 -15.06 -21.12 -5.02
C LYS A 84 -15.85 -19.97 -5.64
N PHE A 85 -17.12 -20.20 -5.93
CA PHE A 85 -18.03 -19.12 -6.30
C PHE A 85 -18.36 -18.29 -5.05
N LEU A 86 -18.71 -17.02 -5.25
CA LEU A 86 -19.06 -16.11 -4.16
C LEU A 86 -20.20 -16.65 -3.28
N GLU A 87 -21.11 -17.40 -3.90
CA GLU A 87 -22.26 -18.04 -3.26
C GLU A 87 -21.86 -19.22 -2.34
N ASP A 88 -20.69 -19.84 -2.57
CA ASP A 88 -20.15 -20.96 -1.79
C ASP A 88 -19.15 -20.50 -0.71
N MET A 89 -18.88 -19.19 -0.63
CA MET A 89 -17.97 -18.63 0.37
C MET A 89 -18.70 -18.36 1.68
N THR A 90 -18.01 -18.61 2.80
CA THR A 90 -18.47 -18.11 4.09
C THR A 90 -18.32 -16.59 4.15
N GLU A 91 -19.10 -15.91 5.02
CA GLU A 91 -19.00 -14.45 5.19
C GLU A 91 -17.55 -13.99 5.45
N ALA A 92 -16.81 -14.72 6.28
CA ALA A 92 -15.41 -14.43 6.56
C ALA A 92 -14.47 -14.63 5.35
N GLU A 93 -14.73 -15.61 4.49
CA GLU A 93 -14.01 -15.79 3.22
C GLU A 93 -14.33 -14.68 2.23
N ALA A 94 -15.61 -14.32 2.11
CA ALA A 94 -16.08 -13.23 1.25
C ALA A 94 -15.51 -11.87 1.69
N ALA A 95 -15.42 -11.63 3.01
CA ALA A 95 -14.85 -10.40 3.57
C ALA A 95 -13.32 -10.26 3.33
N ARG A 96 -12.63 -11.37 3.10
CA ARG A 96 -11.19 -11.41 2.79
C ARG A 96 -10.89 -11.47 1.29
N ALA A 97 -11.91 -11.63 0.46
CA ALA A 97 -11.75 -11.66 -0.99
C ALA A 97 -11.23 -10.31 -1.52
N GLU A 98 -10.43 -10.36 -2.56
CA GLU A 98 -9.92 -9.16 -3.23
C GLU A 98 -11.09 -8.26 -3.70
N GLY A 99 -11.03 -6.98 -3.37
CA GLY A 99 -12.09 -6.02 -3.71
C GLY A 99 -13.33 -6.04 -2.80
N ALA A 100 -13.36 -6.88 -1.75
CA ALA A 100 -14.47 -6.90 -0.79
C ALA A 100 -14.63 -5.54 -0.10
N THR A 101 -15.90 -5.15 0.12
CA THR A 101 -16.21 -3.93 0.89
C THR A 101 -15.83 -4.15 2.36
N PRO A 102 -14.97 -3.29 2.95
CA PRO A 102 -14.63 -3.44 4.37
C PRO A 102 -15.82 -3.12 5.28
N ALA A 103 -15.82 -3.70 6.47
CA ALA A 103 -16.86 -3.46 7.47
C ALA A 103 -16.88 -2.01 7.95
N GLY A 104 -18.07 -1.41 8.02
CA GLY A 104 -18.35 -0.16 8.70
C GLY A 104 -18.46 -0.32 10.22
N LEU A 105 -18.53 0.78 10.96
CA LEU A 105 -18.75 0.79 12.40
C LEU A 105 -19.98 1.65 12.73
N GLN A 106 -20.93 1.09 13.48
CA GLN A 106 -22.15 1.80 13.86
C GLN A 106 -21.85 2.96 14.81
N ASN A 107 -22.56 4.06 14.62
CA ASN A 107 -22.48 5.22 15.53
C ASN A 107 -23.38 4.98 16.76
N LEU A 108 -22.76 4.89 17.93
CA LEU A 108 -23.42 4.61 19.20
C LEU A 108 -23.77 5.90 19.98
N GLY A 109 -23.96 6.99 19.26
CA GLY A 109 -24.17 8.33 19.83
C GLY A 109 -22.84 9.08 19.99
N ASN A 110 -22.58 10.02 19.05
CA ASN A 110 -21.38 10.85 19.01
C ASN A 110 -20.04 10.08 18.94
N THR A 111 -20.02 8.84 18.40
CA THR A 111 -18.81 8.00 18.31
C THR A 111 -18.13 8.02 16.94
N CYS A 112 -18.56 8.90 16.01
CA CYS A 112 -17.98 9.02 14.67
C CYS A 112 -16.47 9.37 14.71
N TYR A 113 -16.01 10.13 15.70
CA TYR A 113 -14.59 10.44 15.91
C TYR A 113 -13.76 9.15 16.11
N LEU A 114 -14.28 8.22 16.92
CA LEU A 114 -13.64 6.95 17.20
C LEU A 114 -13.70 6.02 15.98
N ASN A 115 -14.87 5.91 15.35
CA ASN A 115 -15.05 5.08 14.16
C ASN A 115 -14.06 5.48 13.06
N SER A 116 -13.92 6.78 12.78
CA SER A 116 -12.97 7.31 11.79
C SER A 116 -11.51 7.00 12.15
N THR A 117 -11.15 7.14 13.44
CA THR A 117 -9.80 6.83 13.93
C THR A 117 -9.46 5.34 13.78
N LEU A 118 -10.41 4.46 14.13
CA LEU A 118 -10.22 3.01 14.04
C LEU A 118 -10.06 2.54 12.60
N GLN A 119 -10.84 3.09 11.65
CA GLN A 119 -10.72 2.76 10.24
C GLN A 119 -9.35 3.16 9.67
N THR A 120 -8.83 4.32 10.04
CA THR A 120 -7.49 4.75 9.59
C THR A 120 -6.37 3.94 10.22
N LEU A 121 -6.47 3.58 11.51
CA LEU A 121 -5.50 2.70 12.18
C LEU A 121 -5.50 1.28 11.60
N LYS A 122 -6.67 0.76 11.21
CA LYS A 122 -6.77 -0.54 10.53
C LYS A 122 -6.05 -0.54 9.18
N GLY A 123 -5.87 0.62 8.55
CA GLY A 123 -5.09 0.78 7.33
C GLY A 123 -3.58 0.51 7.47
N VAL A 124 -3.07 0.20 8.67
CA VAL A 124 -1.67 -0.12 8.96
C VAL A 124 -1.51 -1.65 9.06
N PRO A 125 -0.95 -2.34 8.04
CA PRO A 125 -0.85 -3.80 8.00
C PRO A 125 -0.05 -4.37 9.17
N GLU A 126 1.12 -3.81 9.47
CA GLU A 126 2.00 -4.29 10.54
C GLU A 126 1.36 -4.15 11.92
N LEU A 127 0.46 -3.16 12.10
CA LEU A 127 -0.32 -3.05 13.33
C LEU A 127 -1.29 -4.23 13.47
N GLN A 128 -1.93 -4.64 12.38
CA GLN A 128 -2.84 -5.78 12.41
C GLN A 128 -2.08 -7.07 12.74
N GLU A 129 -0.91 -7.29 12.13
CA GLU A 129 -0.05 -8.46 12.42
C GLU A 129 0.45 -8.47 13.87
N ALA A 130 0.96 -7.34 14.35
CA ALA A 130 1.43 -7.23 15.73
C ALA A 130 0.30 -7.46 16.76
N LEU A 131 -0.90 -6.95 16.49
CA LEU A 131 -2.08 -7.18 17.33
C LEU A 131 -2.50 -8.65 17.35
N GLN A 132 -2.44 -9.38 16.22
CA GLN A 132 -2.77 -10.81 16.20
C GLN A 132 -1.85 -11.63 17.10
N LEU A 133 -0.60 -11.22 17.25
CA LEU A 133 0.38 -11.87 18.11
C LEU A 133 0.27 -11.42 19.57
N TYR A 134 -0.44 -10.32 19.85
CA TYR A 134 -0.57 -9.78 21.20
C TYR A 134 -1.34 -10.71 22.13
N LYS A 135 -0.72 -11.00 23.28
CA LYS A 135 -1.33 -11.77 24.39
C LYS A 135 -1.43 -10.87 25.61
N PRO A 136 -2.62 -10.70 26.19
CA PRO A 136 -2.76 -9.93 27.42
C PRO A 136 -1.90 -10.55 28.52
N SER A 137 -1.14 -9.71 29.24
CA SER A 137 -0.37 -10.19 30.39
C SER A 137 -1.31 -10.53 31.55
N ALA A 138 -1.18 -11.72 32.09
CA ALA A 138 -1.93 -12.15 33.29
C ALA A 138 -1.59 -11.31 34.55
N ALA A 139 -0.48 -10.56 34.52
CA ALA A 139 -0.02 -9.75 35.67
C ALA A 139 -0.80 -8.43 35.89
N GLY A 140 -1.68 -8.03 34.97
CA GLY A 140 -2.55 -6.84 35.14
C GLY A 140 -3.83 -7.07 35.93
N ALA A 141 -4.17 -8.31 36.26
CA ALA A 141 -5.28 -8.67 37.17
C ALA A 141 -4.81 -8.63 38.61
N GLY A 142 -4.50 -7.44 39.11
CA GLY A 142 -4.25 -7.23 40.54
C GLY A 142 -5.50 -7.56 41.34
N GLY A 143 -5.50 -8.71 42.01
CA GLY A 143 -6.50 -9.12 42.99
C GLY A 143 -7.25 -10.39 42.59
N SER A 144 -6.86 -11.48 43.21
CA SER A 144 -7.62 -12.69 43.54
C SER A 144 -8.66 -13.20 42.51
N SER A 145 -8.41 -14.38 41.97
CA SER A 145 -9.46 -15.30 41.52
C SER A 145 -10.13 -15.07 40.15
N LEU A 146 -9.45 -14.42 39.16
CA LEU A 146 -9.99 -14.40 37.79
C LEU A 146 -9.57 -15.61 36.94
N SER A 147 -8.61 -16.42 37.40
CA SER A 147 -8.26 -17.70 36.78
C SER A 147 -9.38 -18.73 36.86
N ASP A 148 -10.25 -18.63 37.87
CA ASP A 148 -11.40 -19.52 38.04
C ASP A 148 -12.58 -19.15 37.11
N LEU A 149 -12.69 -17.90 36.66
CA LEU A 149 -13.74 -17.46 35.73
C LEU A 149 -13.54 -17.95 34.32
N SER A 150 -12.30 -18.24 33.91
CA SER A 150 -12.02 -18.83 32.59
C SER A 150 -12.57 -20.26 32.48
N SER A 151 -12.63 -20.99 33.57
CA SER A 151 -13.22 -22.35 33.65
C SER A 151 -14.74 -22.37 33.51
N PHE A 152 -15.41 -21.25 33.75
CA PHE A 152 -16.86 -21.07 33.61
C PHE A 152 -17.27 -20.44 32.25
N GLY A 153 -16.36 -20.37 31.26
CA GLY A 153 -16.67 -19.80 29.95
C GLY A 153 -16.76 -18.25 29.95
N LEU A 154 -16.45 -17.57 31.03
CA LEU A 154 -16.47 -16.11 31.20
C LEU A 154 -15.07 -15.48 31.05
N GLY A 155 -14.12 -16.20 30.47
CA GLY A 155 -12.74 -15.73 30.20
C GLY A 155 -12.64 -14.49 29.29
N GLY A 156 -13.75 -14.13 28.60
CA GLY A 156 -13.83 -12.91 27.82
C GLY A 156 -13.93 -11.61 28.64
N LEU A 157 -14.32 -11.65 29.91
CA LEU A 157 -14.49 -10.45 30.75
C LEU A 157 -13.16 -9.81 31.18
N GLY A 158 -12.10 -10.61 31.32
CA GLY A 158 -10.75 -10.10 31.64
C GLY A 158 -10.08 -9.38 30.43
N SER A 159 -10.32 -9.85 29.21
CA SER A 159 -9.80 -9.22 28.01
C SER A 159 -10.58 -7.96 27.64
N SER A 160 -11.84 -7.81 28.06
CA SER A 160 -12.66 -6.61 27.83
C SER A 160 -12.17 -5.36 28.58
N MET A 161 -11.29 -5.53 29.57
CA MET A 161 -10.66 -4.42 30.30
C MET A 161 -9.33 -3.99 29.67
N ASP A 162 -8.70 -4.83 28.84
CA ASP A 162 -7.47 -4.47 28.12
C ASP A 162 -7.81 -3.87 26.77
N LEU A 163 -7.52 -2.57 26.63
CA LEU A 163 -7.80 -1.81 25.40
C LEU A 163 -7.07 -2.39 24.19
N THR A 164 -5.82 -2.86 24.35
CA THR A 164 -5.03 -3.44 23.25
C THR A 164 -5.62 -4.77 22.79
N ALA A 165 -6.04 -5.63 23.71
CA ALA A 165 -6.73 -6.87 23.38
C ALA A 165 -8.09 -6.59 22.72
N SER A 166 -8.84 -5.61 23.22
CA SER A 166 -10.13 -5.20 22.63
C SER A 166 -9.95 -4.64 21.21
N LEU A 167 -8.83 -3.95 20.93
CA LEU A 167 -8.51 -3.48 19.58
C LEU A 167 -8.18 -4.64 18.63
N ARG A 168 -7.40 -5.62 19.11
CA ARG A 168 -7.12 -6.85 18.36
C ARG A 168 -8.41 -7.56 17.94
N ASP A 169 -9.29 -7.77 18.91
CA ASP A 169 -10.54 -8.50 18.69
C ASP A 169 -11.50 -7.73 17.76
N LEU A 170 -11.54 -6.40 17.90
CA LEU A 170 -12.28 -5.52 16.99
C LEU A 170 -11.74 -5.62 15.56
N PHE A 171 -10.42 -5.49 15.36
CA PHE A 171 -9.83 -5.57 14.00
C PHE A 171 -10.00 -6.95 13.36
N LYS A 172 -9.96 -8.01 14.18
CA LYS A 172 -10.30 -9.36 13.74
C LYS A 172 -11.75 -9.42 13.24
N GLN A 173 -12.70 -8.95 14.04
CA GLN A 173 -14.12 -8.91 13.65
C GLN A 173 -14.34 -8.09 12.36
N MET A 174 -13.72 -6.91 12.25
CA MET A 174 -13.77 -6.07 11.04
C MET A 174 -13.21 -6.76 9.80
N SER A 175 -12.38 -7.78 9.94
CA SER A 175 -11.81 -8.55 8.82
C SER A 175 -12.60 -9.82 8.51
N GLU A 176 -13.63 -10.12 9.29
CA GLU A 176 -14.48 -11.33 9.17
C GLU A 176 -15.91 -11.01 8.73
N THR A 177 -16.28 -9.73 8.58
CA THR A 177 -17.61 -9.30 8.11
C THR A 177 -17.49 -8.12 7.15
N GLN A 178 -18.49 -7.96 6.28
CA GLN A 178 -18.69 -6.78 5.42
C GLN A 178 -19.80 -5.86 5.96
N GLU A 179 -20.60 -6.35 6.88
CA GLU A 179 -21.67 -5.59 7.50
C GLU A 179 -21.18 -4.65 8.58
N GLY A 180 -21.84 -3.50 8.70
CA GLY A 180 -21.58 -2.53 9.77
C GLY A 180 -22.04 -3.06 11.13
N PHE A 181 -21.19 -3.00 12.16
CA PHE A 181 -21.51 -3.48 13.50
C PHE A 181 -21.06 -2.49 14.60
N PRO A 182 -21.65 -2.59 15.82
CA PRO A 182 -21.34 -1.69 16.92
C PRO A 182 -20.01 -2.06 17.61
N PRO A 183 -19.03 -1.15 17.75
CA PRO A 183 -17.75 -1.40 18.43
C PRO A 183 -17.86 -1.30 19.96
N LEU A 184 -18.88 -1.95 20.56
CA LEU A 184 -19.23 -1.78 21.98
C LEU A 184 -18.12 -2.17 22.94
N MET A 185 -17.46 -3.32 22.71
CA MET A 185 -16.43 -3.83 23.62
C MET A 185 -15.23 -2.89 23.67
N PHE A 186 -14.79 -2.45 22.50
CA PHE A 186 -13.68 -1.49 22.40
C PHE A 186 -14.04 -0.13 23.01
N LEU A 187 -15.23 0.39 22.72
CA LEU A 187 -15.70 1.67 23.27
C LEU A 187 -15.75 1.65 24.80
N ASN A 188 -16.22 0.55 25.39
CA ASN A 188 -16.24 0.37 26.85
C ASN A 188 -14.83 0.28 27.43
N ALA A 189 -13.93 -0.46 26.80
CA ALA A 189 -12.52 -0.53 27.20
C ALA A 189 -11.84 0.83 27.12
N LEU A 190 -12.11 1.63 26.05
CA LEU A 190 -11.58 2.98 25.89
C LEU A 190 -12.08 3.92 27.01
N ARG A 191 -13.38 3.90 27.32
CA ARG A 191 -13.98 4.73 28.37
C ARG A 191 -13.47 4.36 29.77
N ASN A 192 -13.20 3.09 30.00
CA ASN A 192 -12.62 2.62 31.26
C ASN A 192 -11.14 3.04 31.39
N ALA A 193 -10.37 2.94 30.32
CA ALA A 193 -8.97 3.35 30.31
C ALA A 193 -8.80 4.88 30.38
N PHE A 194 -9.70 5.62 29.75
CA PHE A 194 -9.63 7.07 29.58
C PHE A 194 -10.98 7.72 29.89
N PRO A 195 -11.22 8.17 31.14
CA PRO A 195 -12.52 8.70 31.60
C PRO A 195 -13.04 9.91 30.82
N GLN A 196 -12.15 10.67 30.14
CA GLN A 196 -12.56 11.80 29.29
C GLN A 196 -13.52 11.38 28.17
N PHE A 197 -13.40 10.16 27.64
CA PHE A 197 -14.33 9.62 26.62
C PHE A 197 -15.67 9.14 27.21
N ALA A 198 -15.79 9.13 28.53
CA ALA A 198 -17.03 8.85 29.25
C ALA A 198 -17.78 10.11 29.71
N GLN A 199 -17.33 11.32 29.33
CA GLN A 199 -18.01 12.57 29.67
C GLN A 199 -19.41 12.60 29.07
N ARG A 200 -20.38 13.03 29.89
CA ARG A 200 -21.78 13.19 29.47
C ARG A 200 -21.94 14.48 28.67
N ASP A 201 -22.84 14.42 27.69
CA ASP A 201 -23.28 15.63 27.01
C ASP A 201 -23.99 16.57 27.99
N ARG A 202 -23.96 17.89 27.71
CA ARG A 202 -24.58 18.93 28.54
C ARG A 202 -26.06 18.70 28.76
N ASN A 203 -26.73 18.03 27.83
CA ASN A 203 -28.16 17.70 27.91
C ASN A 203 -28.44 16.41 28.70
N GLY A 204 -27.42 15.68 29.17
CA GLY A 204 -27.55 14.47 29.96
C GLY A 204 -28.05 13.22 29.22
N HIS A 205 -28.36 13.32 27.93
CA HIS A 205 -28.97 12.25 27.14
C HIS A 205 -27.97 11.36 26.39
N GLY A 206 -26.67 11.46 26.68
CA GLY A 206 -25.65 10.65 25.99
C GLY A 206 -24.24 11.02 26.41
N TYR A 207 -23.28 10.59 25.61
CA TYR A 207 -21.89 10.95 25.79
C TYR A 207 -21.55 12.15 24.87
N ALA A 208 -20.69 13.03 25.34
CA ALA A 208 -20.22 14.17 24.57
C ALA A 208 -19.37 13.69 23.37
N GLN A 209 -19.45 14.43 22.27
CA GLN A 209 -18.55 14.24 21.15
C GLN A 209 -17.13 14.60 21.58
N GLN A 210 -16.14 13.81 21.11
CA GLN A 210 -14.74 14.01 21.42
C GLN A 210 -13.94 14.29 20.15
N ASP A 211 -12.66 14.66 20.29
CA ASP A 211 -11.77 14.89 19.17
C ASP A 211 -11.13 13.58 18.68
N ALA A 212 -11.11 13.38 17.36
CA ALA A 212 -10.49 12.21 16.75
C ALA A 212 -8.98 12.17 16.98
N GLU A 213 -8.32 13.32 17.05
CA GLU A 213 -6.89 13.41 17.35
C GLU A 213 -6.61 12.96 18.79
N GLU A 214 -7.45 13.39 19.75
CA GLU A 214 -7.32 12.95 21.13
C GLU A 214 -7.51 11.43 21.27
N ALA A 215 -8.50 10.85 20.57
CA ALA A 215 -8.70 9.40 20.53
C ALA A 215 -7.48 8.68 19.92
N TRP A 216 -6.95 9.17 18.81
CA TRP A 216 -5.77 8.64 18.18
C TRP A 216 -4.56 8.67 19.12
N SER A 217 -4.30 9.81 19.75
CA SER A 217 -3.17 10.00 20.67
C SER A 217 -3.24 9.07 21.86
N GLN A 218 -4.43 8.87 22.47
CA GLN A 218 -4.59 7.98 23.61
C GLN A 218 -4.45 6.51 23.23
N ILE A 219 -5.01 6.10 22.09
CA ILE A 219 -4.86 4.73 21.55
C ILE A 219 -3.39 4.43 21.27
N VAL A 220 -2.69 5.33 20.57
CA VAL A 220 -1.26 5.16 20.25
C VAL A 220 -0.40 5.12 21.52
N SER A 221 -0.69 5.97 22.51
CA SER A 221 0.00 5.94 23.81
C SER A 221 -0.18 4.60 24.53
N GLN A 222 -1.39 4.04 24.49
CA GLN A 222 -1.66 2.72 25.08
C GLN A 222 -0.94 1.60 24.32
N LEU A 223 -0.96 1.63 22.99
CA LEU A 223 -0.23 0.67 22.15
C LEU A 223 1.27 0.75 22.40
N ARG A 224 1.82 1.95 22.57
CA ARG A 224 3.23 2.15 22.91
C ARG A 224 3.63 1.40 24.16
N ASN A 225 2.81 1.45 25.18
CA ASN A 225 3.10 0.84 26.49
C ASN A 225 2.87 -0.67 26.52
N LYS A 226 1.99 -1.21 25.67
CA LYS A 226 1.53 -2.59 25.75
C LYS A 226 1.94 -3.47 24.57
N LEU A 227 2.01 -2.92 23.36
CA LEU A 227 2.28 -3.69 22.15
C LEU A 227 3.78 -3.76 21.89
N MET A 228 4.42 -4.77 22.49
CA MET A 228 5.83 -5.05 22.28
C MET A 228 6.01 -6.05 21.16
N ILE A 229 7.01 -5.83 20.31
CA ILE A 229 7.42 -6.70 19.21
C ILE A 229 8.89 -7.10 19.41
N LYS A 230 9.24 -8.29 18.93
CA LYS A 230 10.60 -8.78 18.99
C LYS A 230 11.39 -8.28 17.78
N GLU A 231 12.56 -7.74 18.01
CA GLU A 231 13.50 -7.30 16.98
C GLU A 231 14.80 -8.08 17.10
N GLY A 232 15.25 -8.66 15.98
CA GLY A 232 16.42 -9.56 15.92
C GLY A 232 16.04 -11.03 15.96
N GLU A 233 17.02 -11.88 15.65
CA GLU A 233 16.87 -13.34 15.63
C GLU A 233 17.58 -13.99 16.83
N GLY A 234 17.00 -15.08 17.33
CA GLY A 234 17.58 -15.92 18.38
C GLY A 234 17.51 -15.31 19.79
N GLU A 235 18.50 -15.65 20.62
CA GLU A 235 18.59 -15.22 22.04
C GLU A 235 18.92 -13.73 22.22
N ALA A 236 19.38 -13.05 21.15
CA ALA A 236 19.67 -11.63 21.16
C ALA A 236 18.47 -10.74 20.78
N ALA A 237 17.27 -11.33 20.59
CA ALA A 237 16.07 -10.58 20.26
C ALA A 237 15.70 -9.63 21.41
N THR A 238 15.60 -8.34 21.11
CA THR A 238 15.15 -7.30 22.04
C THR A 238 13.66 -7.02 21.85
N GLU A 239 12.95 -6.74 22.95
CA GLU A 239 11.57 -6.29 22.88
C GLU A 239 11.54 -4.76 22.71
N VAL A 240 10.91 -4.30 21.62
CA VAL A 240 10.76 -2.88 21.29
C VAL A 240 9.27 -2.57 21.15
N SER A 241 8.87 -1.37 21.55
CA SER A 241 7.50 -0.92 21.31
C SER A 241 7.19 -0.84 19.82
N PHE A 242 6.07 -1.41 19.38
CA PHE A 242 5.56 -1.26 18.02
C PHE A 242 5.49 0.21 17.59
N VAL A 243 4.96 1.06 18.48
CA VAL A 243 4.78 2.49 18.20
C VAL A 243 6.12 3.20 18.06
N ASP A 244 7.09 2.94 18.95
CA ASP A 244 8.42 3.55 18.88
C ASP A 244 9.15 3.14 17.59
N LYS A 245 8.94 1.89 17.15
CA LYS A 245 9.55 1.39 15.92
C LYS A 245 8.94 2.01 14.67
N TYR A 246 7.61 1.93 14.49
CA TYR A 246 6.95 2.23 13.23
C TYR A 246 6.35 3.65 13.14
N LEU A 247 5.94 4.25 14.27
CA LEU A 247 5.32 5.58 14.32
C LEU A 247 6.21 6.64 15.00
N GLY A 248 7.24 6.22 15.76
CA GLY A 248 8.13 7.14 16.46
C GLY A 248 9.10 7.83 15.51
N GLY A 249 9.10 9.14 15.48
CA GLY A 249 10.15 9.97 14.89
C GLY A 249 11.01 10.61 15.96
N ARG A 250 12.11 11.26 15.57
CA ARG A 250 13.00 11.97 16.49
C ARG A 250 13.33 13.34 15.96
N PHE A 251 13.14 14.36 16.81
CA PHE A 251 13.61 15.71 16.57
C PHE A 251 14.98 15.93 17.17
N GLU A 252 15.77 16.74 16.52
CA GLU A 252 16.87 17.50 17.08
C GLU A 252 16.50 18.98 17.07
N SER A 253 16.52 19.60 18.23
CA SER A 253 16.09 20.98 18.42
C SER A 253 17.23 21.82 18.92
N ILE A 254 17.35 23.04 18.37
CA ILE A 254 18.30 24.05 18.79
C ILE A 254 17.46 25.23 19.34
N THR A 255 17.74 25.61 20.57
CA THR A 255 17.07 26.74 21.24
C THR A 255 18.07 27.85 21.47
N GLU A 256 17.85 28.99 20.85
CA GLU A 256 18.70 30.18 20.91
C GLU A 256 17.90 31.37 21.48
N CYS A 257 18.58 32.22 22.25
CA CYS A 257 18.01 33.49 22.68
C CYS A 257 17.92 34.47 21.51
N ASP A 258 16.77 35.12 21.35
CA ASP A 258 16.56 36.10 20.27
C ASP A 258 17.30 37.41 20.52
N GLU A 259 17.68 37.68 21.78
CA GLU A 259 18.38 38.91 22.17
C GLU A 259 19.89 38.82 21.91
N SER A 260 20.45 39.81 21.19
CA SER A 260 21.88 39.89 20.89
C SER A 260 22.74 40.00 22.16
N SER A 261 22.19 40.65 23.19
CA SER A 261 22.87 40.83 24.50
C SER A 261 23.15 39.50 25.21
N ALA A 262 22.32 38.48 25.03
CA ALA A 262 22.58 37.14 25.57
C ALA A 262 23.73 36.44 24.85
N ARG A 263 23.83 36.59 23.51
CA ARG A 263 24.94 36.06 22.71
C ARG A 263 26.25 36.75 23.03
N GLU A 264 26.24 38.08 23.19
CA GLU A 264 27.41 38.87 23.60
C GLU A 264 27.89 38.51 25.01
N ALA A 265 26.96 38.12 25.89
CA ALA A 265 27.24 37.60 27.22
C ALA A 265 27.73 36.14 27.25
N GLY A 266 27.85 35.49 26.08
CA GLY A 266 28.36 34.11 25.94
C GLY A 266 27.32 33.02 26.16
N GLU A 267 26.04 33.30 26.02
CA GLU A 267 25.02 32.27 26.11
C GLU A 267 25.02 31.40 24.83
N GLU A 268 25.37 30.12 24.99
CA GLU A 268 25.42 29.17 23.89
C GLU A 268 24.04 28.57 23.61
N PRO A 269 23.73 28.23 22.32
CA PRO A 269 22.50 27.53 21.97
C PRO A 269 22.38 26.18 22.66
N SER A 270 21.23 25.91 23.27
CA SER A 270 20.96 24.60 23.87
C SER A 270 20.42 23.64 22.84
N ARG A 271 20.91 22.38 22.87
CA ARG A 271 20.46 21.29 21.99
C ARG A 271 19.64 20.28 22.78
N SER A 272 18.53 19.82 22.23
CA SER A 272 17.69 18.76 22.79
C SER A 272 17.31 17.76 21.71
N SER A 273 17.02 16.53 22.13
CA SER A 273 16.48 15.48 21.27
C SER A 273 15.20 14.95 21.86
N ASP A 274 14.11 15.04 21.08
CA ASP A 274 12.76 14.71 21.53
C ASP A 274 12.13 13.70 20.56
N VAL A 275 11.35 12.74 21.09
CA VAL A 275 10.59 11.78 20.28
C VAL A 275 9.22 12.36 19.96
N PHE A 276 8.76 12.18 18.72
CA PHE A 276 7.42 12.54 18.31
C PHE A 276 6.69 11.37 17.64
N TYR A 277 5.36 11.36 17.72
CA TYR A 277 4.49 10.36 17.08
C TYR A 277 3.57 10.97 16.04
N LYS A 278 3.46 12.27 16.00
CA LYS A 278 2.74 13.06 15.00
C LYS A 278 3.46 14.37 14.73
N LEU A 279 3.24 14.94 13.55
CA LEU A 279 3.62 16.31 13.23
C LEU A 279 2.38 17.22 13.31
N ASP A 280 2.52 18.37 13.91
CA ASP A 280 1.46 19.37 13.94
C ASP A 280 1.63 20.35 12.76
N CYS A 281 0.57 20.47 11.93
CA CYS A 281 0.47 21.45 10.87
C CYS A 281 -0.25 22.69 11.40
N HIS A 282 0.50 23.72 11.72
CA HIS A 282 -0.05 24.98 12.22
C HIS A 282 -0.64 25.82 11.10
N ILE A 283 -1.87 26.29 11.29
CA ILE A 283 -2.62 27.07 10.30
C ILE A 283 -2.61 28.54 10.69
N GLY A 284 -1.65 29.28 10.13
CA GLY A 284 -1.56 30.73 10.25
C GLY A 284 -2.27 31.48 9.12
N LYS A 285 -2.08 32.79 9.07
CA LYS A 285 -2.65 33.65 8.03
C LYS A 285 -2.07 33.36 6.63
N GLU A 286 -0.83 32.91 6.55
CA GLU A 286 -0.09 32.65 5.30
C GLU A 286 -0.07 31.17 4.90
N THR A 287 -0.56 30.28 5.78
CA THR A 287 -0.52 28.83 5.52
C THR A 287 -1.56 28.43 4.48
N ASN A 288 -1.11 28.05 3.29
CA ASN A 288 -1.95 27.56 2.19
C ASN A 288 -1.70 26.08 1.87
N HIS A 289 -0.51 25.58 2.22
CA HIS A 289 -0.08 24.22 1.94
C HIS A 289 0.35 23.51 3.22
N LEU A 290 0.21 22.18 3.22
CA LEU A 290 0.64 21.32 4.32
C LEU A 290 2.09 21.56 4.71
N HIS A 291 2.98 21.66 3.72
CA HIS A 291 4.41 21.88 3.91
C HIS A 291 4.70 23.15 4.75
N ASP A 292 4.02 24.26 4.42
CA ASP A 292 4.19 25.53 5.13
C ASP A 292 3.74 25.43 6.59
N GLY A 293 2.63 24.70 6.82
CA GLY A 293 2.08 24.50 8.16
C GLY A 293 2.95 23.61 9.04
N ILE A 294 3.57 22.56 8.48
CA ILE A 294 4.55 21.74 9.20
C ILE A 294 5.79 22.57 9.51
N LYS A 295 6.32 23.31 8.56
CA LYS A 295 7.50 24.15 8.75
C LYS A 295 7.27 25.20 9.83
N ALA A 296 6.07 25.81 9.87
CA ALA A 296 5.69 26.73 10.93
C ALA A 296 5.61 26.05 12.31
N GLY A 297 5.25 24.76 12.36
CA GLY A 297 5.24 23.96 13.60
C GLY A 297 6.62 23.57 14.11
N LEU A 298 7.63 23.59 13.24
CA LEU A 298 9.01 23.27 13.61
C LEU A 298 9.78 24.47 14.18
N GLU A 299 9.20 25.67 14.14
CA GLU A 299 9.77 26.86 14.75
C GLU A 299 8.82 27.40 15.83
N GLU A 300 9.29 27.43 17.07
CA GLU A 300 8.51 27.85 18.24
C GLU A 300 9.23 28.95 19.01
N LYS A 301 8.48 29.97 19.41
CA LYS A 301 8.98 31.01 20.34
C LYS A 301 8.54 30.69 21.76
N ILE A 302 9.51 30.56 22.64
CA ILE A 302 9.34 30.25 24.06
C ILE A 302 9.90 31.36 24.92
N GLU A 303 9.17 31.75 25.96
CA GLU A 303 9.67 32.63 27.02
C GLU A 303 10.26 31.76 28.12
N LYS A 304 11.52 31.93 28.43
CA LYS A 304 12.20 31.27 29.57
C LYS A 304 13.21 32.20 30.22
N HIS A 305 13.55 31.89 31.48
CA HIS A 305 14.56 32.63 32.20
C HIS A 305 15.95 32.45 31.56
N SER A 306 16.59 33.58 31.20
CA SER A 306 17.96 33.59 30.71
C SER A 306 18.94 33.65 31.89
N PRO A 307 19.85 32.67 32.00
CA PRO A 307 20.82 32.67 33.08
C PRO A 307 21.84 33.81 32.94
N THR A 308 22.10 34.29 31.72
CA THR A 308 23.06 35.36 31.44
C THR A 308 22.44 36.75 31.64
N LEU A 309 21.16 36.91 31.27
CA LEU A 309 20.48 38.20 31.43
C LEU A 309 19.82 38.37 32.81
N GLY A 310 19.65 37.30 33.58
CA GLY A 310 18.99 37.31 34.90
C GLY A 310 17.49 37.68 34.86
N ARG A 311 16.87 37.57 33.69
CA ARG A 311 15.43 37.84 33.44
C ARG A 311 14.85 36.95 32.38
N ASP A 312 13.53 36.97 32.27
CA ASP A 312 12.85 36.24 31.20
C ASP A 312 13.15 36.89 29.84
N ALA A 313 13.48 36.05 28.87
CA ALA A 313 13.78 36.44 27.49
C ALA A 313 13.10 35.48 26.50
N VAL A 314 12.93 35.96 25.27
CA VAL A 314 12.35 35.18 24.19
C VAL A 314 13.43 34.36 23.52
N TYR A 315 13.16 33.07 23.38
CA TYR A 315 13.98 32.10 22.69
C TYR A 315 13.27 31.54 21.48
N THR A 316 14.01 31.32 20.41
CA THR A 316 13.51 30.59 19.25
C THR A 316 14.03 29.15 19.29
N LYS A 317 13.11 28.20 19.42
CA LYS A 317 13.39 26.77 19.29
C LYS A 317 13.15 26.37 17.83
N ARG A 318 14.18 25.88 17.14
CA ARG A 318 14.10 25.30 15.79
C ARG A 318 14.34 23.80 15.88
N SER A 319 13.35 23.04 15.41
CA SER A 319 13.40 21.58 15.41
C SER A 319 13.61 21.06 13.99
N SER A 320 14.46 20.05 13.85
CA SER A 320 14.67 19.32 12.60
C SER A 320 14.51 17.82 12.85
N ILE A 321 14.05 17.08 11.86
CA ILE A 321 13.80 15.65 12.01
C ILE A 321 15.11 14.89 11.81
N ALA A 322 15.54 14.14 12.83
CA ALA A 322 16.71 13.27 12.80
C ALA A 322 16.36 11.79 12.51
N ARG A 323 15.10 11.40 12.70
CA ARG A 323 14.57 10.07 12.34
C ARG A 323 13.17 10.20 11.78
N LEU A 324 12.95 9.71 10.57
CA LEU A 324 11.63 9.63 9.94
C LEU A 324 11.00 8.25 10.25
N PRO A 325 9.78 8.19 10.81
CA PRO A 325 9.08 6.93 11.06
C PRO A 325 8.56 6.32 9.74
N ARG A 326 8.24 5.03 9.75
CA ARG A 326 7.60 4.38 8.59
C ARG A 326 6.19 4.92 8.33
N TYR A 327 5.43 5.16 9.39
CA TYR A 327 4.10 5.79 9.34
C TYR A 327 4.16 7.15 9.99
N LEU A 328 3.84 8.18 9.22
CA LEU A 328 3.83 9.56 9.68
C LEU A 328 2.38 10.05 9.82
N ALA A 329 1.98 10.35 11.04
CA ALA A 329 0.72 11.04 11.31
C ALA A 329 0.93 12.55 11.27
N VAL A 330 0.05 13.27 10.55
CA VAL A 330 0.06 14.73 10.53
C VAL A 330 -1.30 15.27 10.99
N HIS A 331 -1.28 16.09 12.01
CA HIS A 331 -2.47 16.71 12.59
C HIS A 331 -2.57 18.18 12.17
N PHE A 332 -3.68 18.56 11.57
CA PHE A 332 -3.99 19.94 11.26
C PHE A 332 -4.57 20.64 12.49
N VAL A 333 -3.83 21.58 13.08
CA VAL A 333 -4.25 22.33 14.26
C VAL A 333 -5.32 23.36 13.85
N ARG A 334 -6.56 22.88 13.75
CA ARG A 334 -7.70 23.72 13.32
C ARG A 334 -8.50 24.29 14.47
N PHE A 335 -8.36 23.76 15.67
CA PHE A 335 -9.03 24.27 16.84
C PHE A 335 -8.08 25.05 17.72
N PHE A 336 -8.44 26.28 18.06
CA PHE A 336 -7.70 27.09 19.00
C PHE A 336 -8.63 27.68 20.06
N TRP A 337 -8.09 27.95 21.23
CA TRP A 337 -8.80 28.55 22.32
C TRP A 337 -8.82 30.07 22.15
N LYS A 338 -10.01 30.64 21.86
CA LYS A 338 -10.19 32.08 21.76
C LYS A 338 -10.37 32.70 23.15
N ARG A 339 -9.34 33.35 23.67
CA ARG A 339 -9.31 33.93 25.04
C ARG A 339 -10.43 34.92 25.27
N GLU A 340 -10.79 35.75 24.29
CA GLU A 340 -11.85 36.77 24.37
C GLU A 340 -13.24 36.18 24.62
N THR A 341 -13.55 35.06 23.99
CA THR A 341 -14.87 34.40 24.05
C THR A 341 -14.90 33.19 24.94
N GLN A 342 -13.76 32.77 25.50
CA GLN A 342 -13.60 31.54 26.31
C GLN A 342 -14.19 30.31 25.60
N LYS A 343 -14.00 30.19 24.28
CA LYS A 343 -14.51 29.08 23.46
C LYS A 343 -13.46 28.57 22.50
N LYS A 344 -13.51 27.24 22.20
CA LYS A 344 -12.78 26.66 21.08
C LYS A 344 -13.36 27.21 19.77
N ALA A 345 -12.54 27.79 18.91
CA ALA A 345 -12.91 28.29 17.59
C ALA A 345 -12.20 27.47 16.52
N LYS A 346 -12.91 27.20 15.41
CA LYS A 346 -12.37 26.46 14.27
C LYS A 346 -11.81 27.39 13.22
N ILE A 347 -10.60 27.07 12.74
CA ILE A 347 -9.96 27.78 11.63
C ILE A 347 -10.48 27.19 10.31
N MET A 348 -11.27 27.95 9.56
CA MET A 348 -11.93 27.51 8.32
C MET A 348 -11.06 27.70 7.06
N ARG A 349 -9.78 28.00 7.22
CA ARG A 349 -8.87 28.22 6.10
C ARG A 349 -8.66 26.93 5.29
N LYS A 350 -8.67 27.07 3.95
CA LYS A 350 -8.29 26.00 3.04
C LYS A 350 -6.79 25.77 3.11
N VAL A 351 -6.35 24.54 3.37
CA VAL A 351 -4.95 24.11 3.33
C VAL A 351 -4.88 22.91 2.42
N THR A 352 -4.13 23.00 1.34
CA THR A 352 -3.94 21.92 0.39
C THR A 352 -2.87 20.95 0.88
N PHE A 353 -3.01 19.70 0.52
CA PHE A 353 -2.05 18.63 0.83
C PHE A 353 -1.82 17.77 -0.41
N PRO A 354 -0.60 17.27 -0.62
CA PRO A 354 -0.27 16.42 -1.75
C PRO A 354 -0.62 14.95 -1.46
N HIS A 355 -0.76 14.13 -2.51
CA HIS A 355 -0.82 12.67 -2.38
C HIS A 355 0.53 12.07 -1.97
N GLU A 356 1.63 12.71 -2.36
CA GLU A 356 2.98 12.36 -1.92
C GLU A 356 3.61 13.55 -1.20
N LEU A 357 4.00 13.35 0.06
CA LEU A 357 4.73 14.33 0.86
C LEU A 357 6.22 14.05 0.80
N ASP A 358 7.01 15.04 0.37
CA ASP A 358 8.46 15.05 0.51
C ASP A 358 8.82 15.67 1.87
N ALA A 359 9.29 14.83 2.79
CA ALA A 359 9.65 15.25 4.14
C ALA A 359 11.14 15.63 4.29
N VAL A 360 11.94 15.54 3.23
CA VAL A 360 13.38 15.79 3.26
C VAL A 360 13.71 17.19 3.76
N ASP A 361 12.88 18.18 3.39
CA ASP A 361 13.10 19.59 3.80
C ASP A 361 12.96 19.83 5.30
N PHE A 362 12.31 18.93 6.03
CA PHE A 362 12.14 19.02 7.49
C PHE A 362 13.27 18.33 8.26
N CYS A 363 14.17 17.64 7.56
CA CYS A 363 15.20 16.81 8.16
C CYS A 363 16.48 17.59 8.50
N THR A 364 17.29 17.02 9.41
CA THR A 364 18.64 17.49 9.67
C THR A 364 19.51 17.37 8.42
N GLU A 365 20.57 18.16 8.33
CA GLU A 365 21.50 18.11 7.18
C GLU A 365 22.16 16.73 7.01
N GLU A 366 22.44 16.05 8.11
CA GLU A 366 23.00 14.70 8.09
C GLU A 366 22.01 13.71 7.45
N LEU A 367 20.77 13.72 7.91
CA LEU A 367 19.74 12.83 7.37
C LEU A 367 19.44 13.16 5.89
N ARG A 368 19.41 14.44 5.51
CA ARG A 368 19.22 14.88 4.11
C ARG A 368 20.25 14.29 3.16
N LYS A 369 21.52 14.27 3.54
CA LYS A 369 22.60 13.72 2.70
C LYS A 369 22.37 12.26 2.34
N HIS A 370 21.70 11.51 3.21
CA HIS A 370 21.35 10.11 2.97
C HIS A 370 20.05 9.95 2.19
N LEU A 371 19.03 10.77 2.47
CA LEU A 371 17.72 10.65 1.86
C LEU A 371 17.66 11.15 0.41
N ILE A 372 18.37 12.25 0.08
CA ILE A 372 18.29 12.88 -1.25
C ILE A 372 18.65 11.91 -2.38
N PRO A 373 19.78 11.18 -2.35
CA PRO A 373 20.11 10.25 -3.42
C PRO A 373 19.05 9.15 -3.60
N ILE A 374 18.56 8.60 -2.48
CA ILE A 374 17.53 7.55 -2.48
C ILE A 374 16.22 8.11 -3.05
N ARG A 375 15.80 9.29 -2.58
CA ARG A 375 14.59 9.98 -3.06
C ARG A 375 14.62 10.20 -4.57
N ASP A 376 15.73 10.74 -5.06
CA ASP A 376 15.88 11.10 -6.48
C ASP A 376 15.87 9.85 -7.37
N THR A 377 16.56 8.79 -6.95
CA THR A 377 16.53 7.49 -7.67
C THR A 377 15.12 6.88 -7.66
N VAL A 378 14.40 6.94 -6.55
CA VAL A 378 12.99 6.48 -6.46
C VAL A 378 12.09 7.27 -7.41
N ARG A 379 12.26 8.58 -7.49
CA ARG A 379 11.48 9.44 -8.41
C ARG A 379 11.81 9.15 -9.87
N GLU A 380 13.05 8.88 -10.19
CA GLU A 380 13.47 8.49 -11.54
C GLU A 380 12.83 7.15 -11.95
N ILE A 381 12.89 6.13 -11.11
CA ILE A 381 12.24 4.83 -11.37
C ILE A 381 10.74 5.02 -11.63
N ARG A 382 10.04 5.76 -10.78
CA ARG A 382 8.60 5.99 -10.94
C ARG A 382 8.25 6.76 -12.22
N LYS A 383 9.04 7.78 -12.53
CA LYS A 383 8.86 8.54 -13.78
C LYS A 383 8.95 7.61 -14.98
N ASP A 384 9.97 6.76 -15.02
CA ASP A 384 10.18 5.84 -16.14
C ASP A 384 9.10 4.74 -16.19
N GLU A 385 8.62 4.24 -15.04
CA GLU A 385 7.48 3.32 -14.96
C GLU A 385 6.19 3.95 -15.51
N LEU A 386 5.89 5.19 -15.11
CA LEU A 386 4.74 5.95 -15.62
C LEU A 386 4.82 6.22 -17.13
N ASP A 387 6.02 6.52 -17.64
CA ASP A 387 6.23 6.74 -19.06
C ASP A 387 5.98 5.46 -19.88
N ILE A 388 6.42 4.29 -19.37
CA ILE A 388 6.12 2.99 -19.99
C ILE A 388 4.61 2.72 -19.96
N GLU A 389 3.95 2.97 -18.84
CA GLU A 389 2.51 2.74 -18.72
C GLU A 389 1.71 3.65 -19.67
N ARG A 390 2.07 4.93 -19.74
CA ARG A 390 1.46 5.89 -20.68
C ARG A 390 1.68 5.47 -22.14
N SER A 391 2.86 4.92 -22.49
CA SER A 391 3.14 4.36 -23.80
C SER A 391 2.22 3.18 -24.10
N LYS A 392 2.16 2.19 -23.22
CA LYS A 392 1.28 1.00 -23.35
C LYS A 392 -0.20 1.39 -23.50
N LYS A 393 -0.67 2.37 -22.71
CA LYS A 393 -2.06 2.86 -22.79
C LYS A 393 -2.35 3.52 -24.15
N ARG A 394 -1.40 4.33 -24.68
CA ARG A 394 -1.51 4.91 -26.03
C ARG A 394 -1.56 3.83 -27.12
N GLN A 395 -0.70 2.83 -27.05
CA GLN A 395 -0.67 1.71 -28.00
C GLN A 395 -1.99 0.91 -27.96
N LYS A 396 -2.49 0.60 -26.75
CA LYS A 396 -3.77 -0.10 -26.59
C LYS A 396 -4.94 0.69 -27.20
N LEU A 397 -4.95 2.01 -26.99
CA LEU A 397 -5.97 2.89 -27.56
C LEU A 397 -5.85 3.00 -29.08
N ALA A 398 -4.63 3.07 -29.62
CA ALA A 398 -4.38 3.08 -31.06
C ALA A 398 -4.86 1.79 -31.72
N ARG A 399 -4.50 0.63 -31.15
CA ARG A 399 -4.99 -0.69 -31.63
C ARG A 399 -6.51 -0.78 -31.63
N LYS A 400 -7.15 -0.32 -30.56
CA LYS A 400 -8.62 -0.31 -30.47
C LYS A 400 -9.24 0.57 -31.55
N ARG A 401 -8.66 1.74 -31.83
CA ARG A 401 -9.12 2.63 -32.93
C ARG A 401 -8.92 2.00 -34.31
N GLU A 402 -7.81 1.29 -34.53
CA GLU A 402 -7.57 0.56 -35.78
C GLU A 402 -8.55 -0.60 -35.98
N GLU A 403 -8.85 -1.35 -34.92
CA GLU A 403 -9.87 -2.43 -34.94
C GLU A 403 -11.27 -1.87 -35.22
N GLU A 404 -11.64 -0.76 -34.57
CA GLU A 404 -12.92 -0.08 -34.81
C GLU A 404 -13.01 0.46 -36.27
N GLN A 405 -11.91 1.01 -36.81
CA GLN A 405 -11.84 1.47 -38.21
C GLN A 405 -11.92 0.30 -39.21
N LYS A 406 -11.28 -0.83 -38.92
CA LYS A 406 -11.38 -2.05 -39.73
C LYS A 406 -12.80 -2.62 -39.71
N ALA A 407 -13.44 -2.67 -38.53
CA ALA A 407 -14.83 -3.15 -38.39
C ALA A 407 -15.83 -2.25 -39.14
N VAL A 408 -15.60 -0.94 -39.18
CA VAL A 408 -16.42 0.01 -39.96
C VAL A 408 -16.14 -0.10 -41.46
N GLY A 409 -14.88 -0.41 -41.85
CA GLY A 409 -14.49 -0.61 -43.24
C GLY A 409 -15.08 -1.87 -43.88
N ASP A 410 -15.22 -2.93 -43.11
CA ASP A 410 -15.81 -4.22 -43.58
C ASP A 410 -17.34 -4.16 -43.75
N LEU A 411 -18.02 -3.25 -43.02
CA LEU A 411 -19.47 -2.99 -43.17
C LEU A 411 -19.79 -2.02 -44.34
N GLY A 412 -18.78 -1.33 -44.89
CA GLY A 412 -18.93 -0.30 -45.91
C GLY A 412 -18.86 -0.79 -47.38
N SER A 413 -18.67 -2.10 -47.64
CA SER A 413 -18.49 -2.65 -48.98
C SER A 413 -19.80 -2.95 -49.73
N SER A 414 -20.99 -2.60 -49.20
CA SER A 414 -22.26 -2.93 -49.86
C SER A 414 -23.26 -1.78 -50.01
N MET A 415 -22.85 -0.50 -49.96
CA MET A 415 -23.74 0.63 -50.33
C MET A 415 -23.01 1.75 -51.01
N GLU A 416 -23.54 2.12 -52.20
CA GLU A 416 -23.09 3.25 -53.05
C GLU A 416 -23.20 4.61 -52.34
N PRO A 417 -22.46 5.65 -52.81
CA PRO A 417 -22.20 6.89 -52.06
C PRO A 417 -23.33 7.91 -52.23
N MET A 418 -24.08 8.20 -51.18
CA MET A 418 -24.92 9.40 -51.15
C MET A 418 -24.39 10.43 -50.12
N GLN A 419 -23.84 11.49 -50.69
CA GLN A 419 -23.65 12.85 -50.20
C GLN A 419 -23.31 13.09 -48.71
N LYS A 420 -22.03 13.22 -48.40
CA LYS A 420 -21.52 13.94 -47.24
C LYS A 420 -21.52 15.46 -47.50
N LYS A 421 -22.46 16.18 -46.88
CA LYS A 421 -22.26 17.60 -46.53
C LYS A 421 -22.87 17.88 -45.18
N LYS A 422 -22.08 18.46 -44.24
CA LYS A 422 -22.35 18.93 -42.87
C LYS A 422 -22.17 17.91 -41.76
N ALA A 423 -20.95 17.79 -41.28
CA ALA A 423 -20.64 17.55 -39.87
C ALA A 423 -19.08 17.65 -39.71
N THR A 424 -18.49 18.81 -39.90
CA THR A 424 -17.05 19.02 -39.67
C THR A 424 -16.80 20.45 -39.20
N GLU A 425 -17.50 20.90 -38.16
CA GLU A 425 -17.22 22.23 -37.58
C GLU A 425 -17.28 22.34 -36.06
N GLU A 426 -17.52 21.25 -35.31
CA GLU A 426 -17.60 21.35 -33.83
C GLU A 426 -16.51 20.65 -33.02
N ASN A 427 -15.40 20.21 -33.62
CA ASN A 427 -14.33 19.55 -32.85
C ASN A 427 -12.93 20.14 -33.14
N LYS A 428 -12.83 21.46 -33.23
CA LYS A 428 -11.53 22.16 -33.42
C LYS A 428 -11.19 23.18 -32.33
N GLU A 429 -11.89 23.25 -31.24
CA GLU A 429 -11.68 24.28 -30.22
C GLU A 429 -11.06 23.79 -28.89
N SER A 430 -10.83 22.49 -28.71
CA SER A 430 -10.20 21.97 -27.48
C SER A 430 -8.69 21.69 -27.54
N ASP A 431 -8.06 21.74 -28.72
CA ASP A 431 -6.62 21.43 -28.85
C ASP A 431 -5.69 22.64 -29.03
N LYS A 432 -6.14 23.86 -28.69
CA LYS A 432 -5.32 25.09 -28.85
C LYS A 432 -4.83 25.74 -27.57
N ALA A 433 -4.92 25.09 -26.41
CA ALA A 433 -4.54 25.70 -25.13
C ALA A 433 -3.22 25.21 -24.52
N ALA A 434 -2.51 24.26 -25.14
CA ALA A 434 -1.30 23.66 -24.55
C ALA A 434 0.03 24.00 -25.24
N ASP A 435 0.07 24.88 -26.25
CA ASP A 435 1.31 25.15 -27.00
C ASP A 435 1.64 26.64 -27.11
N LYS A 436 1.81 27.30 -25.95
CA LYS A 436 2.35 28.67 -25.87
C LYS A 436 3.18 28.90 -24.64
N ALA A 437 4.29 28.20 -24.48
CA ALA A 437 5.41 28.66 -23.66
C ALA A 437 6.70 27.95 -24.05
N SER A 438 7.32 28.32 -25.13
CA SER A 438 8.78 28.23 -25.30
C SER A 438 9.21 29.22 -26.34
N GLY A 439 10.04 30.17 -25.89
CA GLY A 439 10.44 31.37 -26.57
C GLY A 439 11.44 31.15 -27.71
N LYS A 440 11.22 31.95 -28.65
CA LYS A 440 12.03 32.62 -29.64
C LYS A 440 13.55 32.62 -29.39
N ALA A 441 14.32 32.02 -30.28
CA ALA A 441 15.66 32.46 -30.64
C ALA A 441 15.91 32.17 -32.13
N THR A 442 16.37 33.21 -32.79
CA THR A 442 16.51 33.44 -34.21
C THR A 442 17.75 32.80 -34.81
N ASP A 443 17.55 32.29 -36.02
CA ASP A 443 18.42 32.33 -37.21
C ASP A 443 19.95 32.25 -37.14
N LYS A 444 20.49 31.23 -37.80
CA LYS A 444 21.26 31.42 -39.04
C LYS A 444 21.58 30.10 -39.72
N ALA A 445 21.18 30.02 -40.98
CA ALA A 445 21.53 28.95 -41.90
C ALA A 445 23.05 28.87 -42.12
N THR A 446 23.61 27.67 -42.09
CA THR A 446 24.72 27.26 -42.91
C THR A 446 24.52 25.79 -43.27
N ASP A 447 24.39 25.56 -44.56
CA ASP A 447 24.47 24.28 -45.25
C ASP A 447 25.66 23.46 -44.74
N ASN A 448 25.41 22.26 -44.27
CA ASN A 448 26.31 21.12 -44.40
C ASN A 448 25.48 19.84 -44.42
N ASP A 449 25.36 19.30 -45.61
CA ASP A 449 24.89 17.98 -45.95
C ASP A 449 25.72 16.92 -45.19
N ALA A 450 25.15 16.42 -44.09
CA ALA A 450 25.58 15.21 -43.44
C ALA A 450 24.33 14.35 -43.22
N THR A 451 24.21 13.31 -44.02
CA THR A 451 23.23 12.25 -43.93
C THR A 451 23.18 11.69 -42.49
N MET A 452 22.35 12.28 -41.63
CA MET A 452 21.90 11.66 -40.41
C MET A 452 20.69 10.79 -40.76
N THR A 453 20.90 9.51 -40.90
CA THR A 453 19.83 8.51 -40.73
C THR A 453 19.42 8.52 -39.27
N ASP A 454 18.54 9.46 -38.89
CA ASP A 454 17.76 9.35 -37.69
C ASP A 454 16.84 8.12 -37.87
N ALA A 455 17.33 6.97 -37.41
CA ALA A 455 16.52 5.80 -37.27
C ALA A 455 15.45 6.17 -36.22
N PHE A 456 14.22 6.38 -36.67
CA PHE A 456 13.06 6.55 -35.77
C PHE A 456 13.05 5.37 -34.80
N LYS A 457 13.35 5.63 -33.50
CA LYS A 457 13.23 4.62 -32.46
C LYS A 457 11.79 4.13 -32.45
N THR A 458 11.61 2.81 -32.49
CA THR A 458 10.27 2.23 -32.37
C THR A 458 9.78 2.37 -30.93
N ASP A 459 8.48 2.35 -30.70
CA ASP A 459 7.91 2.36 -29.34
C ASP A 459 8.46 1.20 -28.50
N ALA A 460 8.76 0.05 -29.12
CA ALA A 460 9.38 -1.09 -28.47
C ALA A 460 10.83 -0.80 -28.02
N ASP A 461 11.61 -0.08 -28.85
CA ASP A 461 12.98 0.33 -28.51
C ASP A 461 12.97 1.32 -27.35
N TYR A 462 11.99 2.25 -27.33
CA TYR A 462 11.81 3.19 -26.24
C TYR A 462 11.44 2.48 -24.92
N GLU A 463 10.50 1.51 -24.97
CA GLU A 463 10.14 0.71 -23.79
C GLU A 463 11.31 -0.13 -23.29
N ALA A 464 12.11 -0.69 -24.19
CA ALA A 464 13.31 -1.45 -23.83
C ALA A 464 14.38 -0.58 -23.17
N GLU A 465 14.62 0.63 -23.71
CA GLU A 465 15.56 1.61 -23.15
C GLU A 465 15.13 2.04 -21.73
N LYS A 466 13.84 2.37 -21.56
CA LYS A 466 13.28 2.73 -20.25
C LYS A 466 13.33 1.56 -19.26
N ALA A 467 13.05 0.34 -19.69
CA ALA A 467 13.15 -0.85 -18.84
C ALA A 467 14.61 -1.09 -18.39
N ALA A 468 15.59 -0.86 -19.24
CA ALA A 468 17.01 -0.94 -18.89
C ALA A 468 17.41 0.18 -17.90
N SER A 469 16.91 1.40 -18.08
CA SER A 469 17.10 2.52 -17.16
C SER A 469 16.55 2.19 -15.76
N ILE A 470 15.33 1.66 -15.68
CA ILE A 470 14.71 1.21 -14.41
C ILE A 470 15.57 0.15 -13.73
N GLU A 471 16.08 -0.83 -14.46
CA GLU A 471 16.90 -1.91 -13.87
C GLU A 471 18.22 -1.36 -13.31
N THR A 472 18.88 -0.44 -14.02
CA THR A 472 20.09 0.22 -13.52
C THR A 472 19.82 1.10 -12.30
N ALA A 473 18.72 1.84 -12.31
CA ALA A 473 18.30 2.66 -11.17
C ALA A 473 17.92 1.82 -9.94
N ARG A 474 17.31 0.64 -10.15
CA ARG A 474 17.01 -0.31 -9.06
C ARG A 474 18.28 -0.90 -8.44
N GLN A 475 19.30 -1.21 -9.24
CA GLN A 475 20.59 -1.67 -8.74
C GLN A 475 21.28 -0.57 -7.93
N GLU A 476 21.25 0.67 -8.40
CA GLU A 476 21.79 1.81 -7.67
C GLU A 476 21.01 2.07 -6.37
N LEU A 477 19.69 1.97 -6.40
CA LEU A 477 18.86 2.07 -5.20
C LEU A 477 19.21 1.00 -4.16
N SER A 478 19.40 -0.26 -4.59
CA SER A 478 19.83 -1.33 -3.69
C SER A 478 21.19 -1.02 -3.07
N ARG A 479 22.14 -0.54 -3.87
CA ARG A 479 23.47 -0.14 -3.39
C ARG A 479 23.40 0.99 -2.35
N LEU A 480 22.58 2.02 -2.61
CA LEU A 480 22.39 3.14 -1.68
C LEU A 480 21.74 2.67 -0.36
N LEU A 481 20.75 1.78 -0.44
CA LEU A 481 20.10 1.21 0.74
C LEU A 481 21.06 0.36 1.58
N ASP A 482 21.93 -0.44 0.95
CA ASP A 482 22.93 -1.27 1.65
C ASP A 482 24.01 -0.41 2.31
N GLN A 483 24.42 0.69 1.69
CA GLN A 483 25.41 1.63 2.26
C GLN A 483 24.87 2.35 3.50
N HIS A 484 23.56 2.56 3.57
CA HIS A 484 22.88 3.28 4.63
C HIS A 484 22.00 2.37 5.50
N ALA A 485 22.30 1.07 5.48
CA ALA A 485 21.60 0.06 6.24
C ALA A 485 21.75 0.29 7.76
N ALA A 486 20.98 1.25 8.28
CA ALA A 486 20.53 1.11 9.65
C ALA A 486 19.61 -0.11 9.69
N PRO A 487 19.79 -1.05 10.63
CA PRO A 487 18.98 -2.26 10.74
C PRO A 487 17.51 -1.99 11.12
N ASP A 488 17.08 -0.73 11.12
CA ASP A 488 15.75 -0.30 11.56
C ASP A 488 14.75 -0.32 10.40
N ALA A 489 14.01 -1.44 10.28
CA ALA A 489 12.90 -1.61 9.34
C ALA A 489 11.72 -0.64 9.59
N GLY A 490 11.71 0.04 10.74
CA GLY A 490 10.68 1.02 11.12
C GLY A 490 10.93 2.43 10.63
N THR A 491 12.01 2.68 9.86
CA THR A 491 12.34 4.02 9.36
C THR A 491 11.96 4.21 7.89
N ASN A 492 11.64 5.46 7.53
CA ASN A 492 11.54 5.86 6.14
C ASN A 492 12.93 6.20 5.59
N LYS A 493 13.37 5.44 4.58
CA LYS A 493 14.70 5.56 3.97
C LYS A 493 14.73 6.48 2.74
N SER A 494 13.58 6.90 2.23
CA SER A 494 13.50 7.75 1.02
C SER A 494 13.13 9.21 1.31
N GLY A 495 12.55 9.51 2.46
CA GLY A 495 11.97 10.81 2.77
C GLY A 495 10.61 11.06 2.10
N LEU A 496 10.13 10.14 1.25
CA LEU A 496 8.86 10.24 0.56
C LEU A 496 7.78 9.49 1.32
N TYR A 497 6.61 10.11 1.44
CA TYR A 497 5.42 9.53 2.05
C TYR A 497 4.23 9.60 1.11
N GLU A 498 3.52 8.51 0.97
CA GLU A 498 2.25 8.42 0.27
C GLU A 498 1.08 8.59 1.24
N LEU A 499 0.07 9.33 0.84
CA LEU A 499 -1.16 9.48 1.60
C LEU A 499 -1.96 8.16 1.59
N ARG A 500 -2.24 7.62 2.79
CA ARG A 500 -2.96 6.35 2.96
C ARG A 500 -4.26 6.49 3.72
N GLY A 501 -4.38 7.46 4.59
CA GLY A 501 -5.56 7.67 5.42
C GLY A 501 -5.80 9.15 5.69
N LEU A 502 -7.08 9.51 5.79
CA LEU A 502 -7.52 10.89 6.01
C LEU A 502 -8.76 10.90 6.88
N ILE A 503 -8.74 11.67 7.96
CA ILE A 503 -9.92 11.92 8.81
C ILE A 503 -10.40 13.35 8.56
N THR A 504 -11.68 13.51 8.26
CA THR A 504 -12.32 14.82 8.04
C THR A 504 -13.41 15.07 9.07
N HIS A 505 -13.58 16.33 9.42
CA HIS A 505 -14.63 16.78 10.33
C HIS A 505 -15.51 17.85 9.68
N GLN A 506 -16.81 17.60 9.61
CA GLN A 506 -17.83 18.54 9.16
C GLN A 506 -18.54 19.14 10.36
N GLY A 507 -18.42 20.44 10.57
CA GLY A 507 -19.02 21.16 11.70
C GLY A 507 -18.26 22.43 12.02
N ALA A 508 -18.89 23.36 12.72
CA ALA A 508 -18.30 24.66 13.10
C ALA A 508 -17.54 24.59 14.44
N SER A 509 -17.78 23.57 15.26
CA SER A 509 -17.19 23.39 16.59
C SER A 509 -16.62 21.99 16.76
N ALA A 510 -15.63 21.80 17.62
CA ALA A 510 -15.12 20.50 18.01
C ALA A 510 -16.16 19.66 18.76
N ASP A 511 -17.03 20.32 19.52
CA ASP A 511 -18.04 19.69 20.37
C ASP A 511 -19.30 19.27 19.58
N SER A 512 -19.36 19.56 18.28
CA SER A 512 -20.52 19.25 17.42
C SER A 512 -20.10 19.13 15.96
N GLY A 513 -20.60 18.13 15.28
CA GLY A 513 -20.29 17.87 13.88
C GLY A 513 -20.19 16.39 13.60
N HIS A 514 -19.58 16.04 12.48
CA HIS A 514 -19.48 14.66 12.06
C HIS A 514 -18.09 14.36 11.50
N TYR A 515 -17.51 13.25 11.96
CA TYR A 515 -16.23 12.74 11.49
C TYR A 515 -16.46 11.64 10.46
N THR A 516 -15.67 11.65 9.38
CA THR A 516 -15.59 10.58 8.39
C THR A 516 -14.14 10.27 8.07
N ALA A 517 -13.87 9.04 7.62
CA ALA A 517 -12.53 8.63 7.22
C ALA A 517 -12.48 8.24 5.75
N TYR A 518 -11.32 8.44 5.15
CA TYR A 518 -10.96 7.94 3.83
C TYR A 518 -9.70 7.11 3.97
N VAL A 519 -9.71 5.90 3.43
CA VAL A 519 -8.54 4.99 3.46
C VAL A 519 -8.27 4.50 2.05
N LYS A 520 -7.03 4.60 1.59
CA LYS A 520 -6.60 4.15 0.27
C LYS A 520 -6.69 2.63 0.18
N LYS A 521 -7.25 2.10 -0.92
CA LYS A 521 -7.25 0.66 -1.18
C LYS A 521 -5.83 0.17 -1.39
N GLN A 522 -5.51 -1.03 -0.87
CA GLN A 522 -4.18 -1.62 -1.01
C GLN A 522 -3.92 -2.14 -2.43
N ASP A 523 -4.95 -2.68 -3.08
CA ASP A 523 -4.88 -3.33 -4.40
C ASP A 523 -5.58 -2.54 -5.50
N GLY A 524 -5.69 -1.22 -5.34
CA GLY A 524 -6.33 -0.35 -6.31
C GLY A 524 -5.62 -0.33 -7.65
N ASP A 525 -6.39 -0.12 -8.72
CA ASP A 525 -5.91 0.01 -10.10
C ASP A 525 -4.66 0.91 -10.16
N LYS A 526 -3.51 0.30 -10.46
CA LYS A 526 -2.21 0.98 -10.60
C LYS A 526 -2.19 2.01 -11.74
N THR A 527 -3.29 2.09 -12.52
CA THR A 527 -3.44 3.01 -13.64
C THR A 527 -3.82 4.43 -13.24
N SER A 528 -4.29 4.64 -12.00
CA SER A 528 -4.62 5.96 -11.47
C SER A 528 -3.52 6.46 -10.52
N GLU A 529 -2.94 7.63 -10.81
CA GLU A 529 -1.94 8.29 -9.94
C GLU A 529 -2.48 8.55 -8.53
N THR A 530 -3.79 8.77 -8.41
CA THR A 530 -4.48 9.07 -7.14
C THR A 530 -5.09 7.82 -6.48
N GLY A 531 -5.29 6.73 -7.26
CA GLY A 531 -5.84 5.46 -6.79
C GLY A 531 -7.32 5.54 -6.38
N THR A 532 -7.84 4.41 -5.91
CA THR A 532 -9.21 4.30 -5.38
C THR A 532 -9.19 4.26 -3.85
N TRP A 533 -10.25 4.78 -3.23
CA TRP A 533 -10.35 4.97 -1.80
C TRP A 533 -11.65 4.44 -1.25
N TRP A 534 -11.63 3.94 -0.01
CA TRP A 534 -12.81 3.68 0.78
C TRP A 534 -13.18 4.93 1.58
N TRP A 535 -14.42 5.40 1.45
CA TRP A 535 -15.01 6.42 2.31
C TRP A 535 -15.87 5.75 3.38
N PHE A 536 -15.48 5.92 4.63
CA PHE A 536 -16.18 5.45 5.80
C PHE A 536 -16.99 6.59 6.42
N ASN A 537 -18.28 6.43 6.41
CA ASN A 537 -19.25 7.28 7.08
C ASN A 537 -20.04 6.43 8.08
N ASP A 538 -19.41 6.19 9.25
CA ASP A 538 -19.85 5.23 10.26
C ASP A 538 -20.05 3.82 9.65
N GLU A 539 -21.28 3.30 9.64
CA GLU A 539 -21.60 1.98 9.08
C GLU A 539 -21.61 1.95 7.54
N LYS A 540 -21.78 3.12 6.90
CA LYS A 540 -21.78 3.22 5.44
C LYS A 540 -20.36 3.27 4.89
N VAL A 541 -20.04 2.34 3.99
CA VAL A 541 -18.77 2.31 3.28
C VAL A 541 -19.03 2.43 1.79
N THR A 542 -18.35 3.35 1.14
CA THR A 542 -18.48 3.57 -0.30
C THR A 542 -17.12 3.77 -0.95
N GLU A 543 -17.01 3.35 -2.20
CA GLU A 543 -15.81 3.58 -2.99
C GLU A 543 -15.82 5.00 -3.58
N VAL A 544 -14.66 5.64 -3.57
CA VAL A 544 -14.47 6.98 -4.14
C VAL A 544 -13.14 7.06 -4.89
N GLU A 545 -13.12 7.87 -5.94
CA GLU A 545 -11.91 8.12 -6.71
C GLU A 545 -10.98 9.08 -5.97
N GLY A 546 -9.66 8.95 -6.20
CA GLY A 546 -8.65 9.76 -5.55
C GLY A 546 -8.74 11.25 -5.86
N GLU A 547 -9.28 11.65 -7.01
CA GLU A 547 -9.54 13.07 -7.35
C GLU A 547 -10.44 13.76 -6.32
N LYS A 548 -11.40 13.03 -5.74
CA LYS A 548 -12.25 13.56 -4.67
C LYS A 548 -11.45 13.93 -3.42
N ILE A 549 -10.37 13.22 -3.13
CA ILE A 549 -9.52 13.46 -1.97
C ILE A 549 -8.85 14.84 -2.05
N GLU A 550 -8.43 15.26 -3.24
CA GLU A 550 -7.83 16.58 -3.47
C GLU A 550 -8.80 17.73 -3.16
N THR A 551 -10.09 17.50 -3.35
CA THR A 551 -11.12 18.50 -3.07
C THR A 551 -11.37 18.72 -1.58
N LEU A 552 -10.93 17.78 -0.70
CA LEU A 552 -11.18 17.81 0.74
C LEU A 552 -10.32 18.84 1.52
N SER A 553 -9.49 19.60 0.83
CA SER A 553 -8.62 20.64 1.41
C SER A 553 -9.33 21.80 2.11
N GLY A 554 -10.67 21.90 2.01
CA GLY A 554 -11.49 22.91 2.69
C GLY A 554 -11.66 22.63 4.19
N GLY A 555 -12.07 23.63 4.96
CA GLY A 555 -12.27 23.74 6.42
C GLY A 555 -12.56 22.54 7.33
N GLY A 556 -12.40 21.30 6.88
CA GLY A 556 -12.46 20.09 7.71
C GLY A 556 -11.26 19.99 8.64
N THR A 557 -11.41 19.29 9.77
CA THR A 557 -10.25 18.86 10.57
C THR A 557 -9.62 17.69 9.81
N LEU A 558 -8.33 17.76 9.54
CA LEU A 558 -7.61 16.74 8.79
C LEU A 558 -6.55 16.12 9.71
N SER A 559 -6.62 14.81 9.89
CA SER A 559 -5.49 14.03 10.36
C SER A 559 -5.09 13.11 9.21
N LEU A 560 -3.85 13.23 8.77
CA LEU A 560 -3.32 12.45 7.66
C LEU A 560 -2.52 11.29 8.23
N SER A 561 -2.75 10.08 7.74
CA SER A 561 -1.84 8.94 7.93
C SER A 561 -1.07 8.76 6.63
N LEU A 562 0.25 8.91 6.71
CA LEU A 562 1.18 8.83 5.59
C LEU A 562 2.08 7.61 5.79
N GLN A 563 2.19 6.78 4.77
CA GLN A 563 3.08 5.62 4.74
C GLN A 563 4.27 5.88 3.82
N THR A 564 5.42 5.25 4.07
CA THR A 564 6.56 5.25 3.13
C THR A 564 6.10 4.79 1.76
N SER A 565 6.41 5.56 0.74
CA SER A 565 5.78 5.43 -0.58
C SER A 565 6.37 4.36 -1.49
N PHE A 566 7.40 3.60 -1.10
CA PHE A 566 8.13 2.77 -2.08
C PHE A 566 8.40 1.31 -1.69
N PHE A 567 8.22 0.91 -0.46
CA PHE A 567 8.50 -0.47 -0.06
C PHE A 567 7.21 -1.21 0.30
N PRO A 568 6.56 -1.88 -0.68
CA PRO A 568 5.68 -2.97 -0.35
C PRO A 568 6.60 -4.09 0.15
N ASP A 569 6.51 -4.41 1.44
CA ASP A 569 7.15 -5.54 2.11
C ASP A 569 8.62 -5.81 1.78
N ASP A 570 9.50 -5.67 2.75
CA ASP A 570 10.94 -6.01 2.70
C ASP A 570 11.20 -7.44 2.15
N HIS A 571 10.19 -8.33 2.18
CA HIS A 571 10.24 -9.69 1.65
C HIS A 571 10.10 -9.77 0.13
N SER A 572 9.48 -8.82 -0.56
CA SER A 572 9.25 -8.92 -2.00
C SER A 572 10.47 -8.53 -2.84
N LEU A 573 11.28 -7.60 -2.36
CA LEU A 573 12.53 -7.23 -3.04
C LEU A 573 13.56 -8.36 -2.96
N THR A 574 13.69 -9.03 -1.81
CA THR A 574 14.57 -10.18 -1.61
C THR A 574 14.11 -11.38 -2.42
N LEU A 575 12.80 -11.64 -2.55
CA LEU A 575 12.25 -12.71 -3.37
C LEU A 575 12.34 -12.41 -4.88
N TYR A 576 12.24 -11.16 -5.32
CA TYR A 576 12.38 -10.81 -6.74
C TYR A 576 13.82 -10.87 -7.22
N LEU A 577 14.79 -10.51 -6.38
CA LEU A 577 16.22 -10.65 -6.65
C LEU A 577 16.66 -12.12 -6.59
N SER A 578 16.17 -12.91 -5.63
CA SER A 578 16.53 -14.33 -5.51
C SER A 578 15.92 -15.22 -6.61
N ARG A 579 14.74 -14.90 -7.17
CA ARG A 579 14.16 -15.66 -8.30
C ARG A 579 14.87 -15.45 -9.63
N ARG A 580 15.55 -14.31 -9.87
CA ARG A 580 16.34 -14.10 -11.10
C ARG A 580 17.78 -14.59 -11.03
N VAL A 581 18.37 -14.75 -9.86
CA VAL A 581 19.73 -15.29 -9.70
C VAL A 581 19.76 -16.84 -9.77
N ALA A 582 18.62 -17.52 -9.59
CA ALA A 582 18.54 -18.99 -9.65
C ALA A 582 18.46 -19.60 -11.07
N LEU A 583 18.57 -18.80 -12.15
CA LEU A 583 18.48 -19.26 -13.54
C LEU A 583 19.80 -19.06 -14.31
N ARG A 584 20.90 -19.61 -13.80
CA ARG A 584 22.04 -20.02 -14.64
C ARG A 584 22.52 -21.41 -14.21
N PRO A 585 22.48 -22.44 -15.06
CA PRO A 585 23.07 -23.71 -14.74
C PRO A 585 24.60 -23.59 -14.84
N HIS A 586 25.29 -23.84 -13.75
CA HIS A 586 26.74 -24.04 -13.74
C HIS A 586 27.08 -25.41 -14.33
N PRO A 587 28.14 -25.54 -15.17
CA PRO A 587 28.57 -26.82 -15.71
C PRO A 587 29.16 -27.69 -14.60
N SER A 588 28.81 -28.97 -14.69
CA SER A 588 29.20 -30.06 -13.83
C SER A 588 30.71 -30.17 -13.60
N LEU A 589 31.14 -30.14 -12.34
CA LEU A 589 32.43 -30.65 -11.87
C LEU A 589 32.29 -32.09 -11.33
N PRO A 590 33.29 -32.97 -11.51
CA PRO A 590 33.17 -34.40 -11.23
C PRO A 590 33.17 -34.69 -9.72
N ARG A 591 32.31 -35.63 -9.34
CA ARG A 591 32.19 -36.12 -7.96
C ARG A 591 33.46 -36.88 -7.57
N HIS A 592 34.18 -36.40 -6.58
CA HIS A 592 35.12 -37.23 -5.78
C HIS A 592 34.34 -37.99 -4.71
N ARG A 593 34.56 -39.33 -4.66
CA ARG A 593 34.09 -40.22 -3.59
C ARG A 593 34.87 -39.90 -2.31
N PRO A 594 34.27 -39.93 -1.14
CA PRO A 594 35.04 -39.98 0.11
C PRO A 594 35.51 -41.41 0.34
N ALA A 595 36.78 -41.52 0.72
CA ALA A 595 37.42 -42.75 1.18
C ALA A 595 37.01 -43.00 2.64
N ASP A 596 36.76 -44.27 2.92
CA ASP A 596 36.55 -44.84 4.24
C ASP A 596 37.74 -44.54 5.16
N CYS A 597 37.48 -44.12 6.38
CA CYS A 597 38.41 -44.24 7.50
C CYS A 597 37.71 -45.01 8.60
N GLU A 598 38.22 -46.19 8.81
CA GLU A 598 37.92 -47.12 9.89
C GLU A 598 38.23 -46.52 11.27
N LEU A 599 37.44 -46.93 12.20
CA LEU A 599 37.64 -46.91 13.65
C LEU A 599 38.95 -47.56 14.07
N ASP A 600 39.64 -46.97 15.04
CA ASP A 600 40.17 -47.75 16.18
C ASP A 600 40.60 -46.83 17.34
N SER A 601 40.14 -47.30 18.53
CA SER A 601 40.48 -46.97 19.94
C SER A 601 40.00 -45.65 20.53
#